data_397d68a3a15131afc5bf2ce58f47e15d
#
_entry.id   397d68a3a15131afc5bf2ce58f47e15d
#
_cell.length_a   1.000
_cell.length_b   1.000
_cell.length_c   1.000
_cell.angle_alpha   90.00
_cell.angle_beta   90.00
_cell.angle_gamma   90.00
#
_symmetry.space_group_name_H-M   'P 1'
#
loop_
_entity.id
_entity.type
_entity.pdbx_description
1 polymer ?
#
loop_
_entity_poly.entity_id
_entity_poly.type
_entity_poly.pdbx_seq_one_letter_code
_entity_poly.pdbx_strand_id
1 'polypeptide(L)'
;RNSNQSNMVSLMKNFALIGAAGYVSPRHMKAIKDTSNTLAVALDPNDSMGIIDSYYPEAFFFTDFEEFKTFINKSQKTQKQKIDYFSIASPNYLHAFHISFALKSGADVICEKPLVLKPEDLDKIKSIENETNKKVYNILQLRLHPTIKKFKDRVRKELELYPEKYYEIDLTYITGRGKWFFASW
;
A
#
# COMPACT_ATOMS: atom_id res chain seq x y z
N ARG A 1 -7.11 -43.62 4.32
CA ARG A 1 -6.84 -42.64 3.24
C ARG A 1 -6.84 -41.27 3.90
N ASN A 2 -5.67 -40.87 4.38
CA ASN A 2 -5.48 -39.56 5.06
C ASN A 2 -5.25 -38.51 3.98
N SER A 3 -6.21 -37.63 3.85
CA SER A 3 -6.05 -36.39 3.10
C SER A 3 -5.25 -35.41 3.95
N ASN A 4 -3.98 -35.23 3.61
CA ASN A 4 -3.16 -34.11 4.09
C ASN A 4 -3.74 -32.81 3.55
N GLN A 5 -4.65 -32.18 4.28
CA GLN A 5 -4.88 -30.76 4.20
C GLN A 5 -3.74 -30.07 4.94
N SER A 6 -2.72 -29.64 4.22
CA SER A 6 -1.73 -28.70 4.71
C SER A 6 -2.44 -27.38 4.99
N ASN A 7 -2.82 -27.16 6.24
CA ASN A 7 -3.19 -25.86 6.75
C ASN A 7 -1.98 -24.93 6.62
N MET A 8 -1.87 -24.21 5.51
CA MET A 8 -1.07 -22.99 5.47
C MET A 8 -1.77 -21.99 6.40
N VAL A 9 -1.40 -22.01 7.66
CA VAL A 9 -1.67 -20.89 8.57
C VAL A 9 -0.92 -19.70 7.96
N SER A 10 -1.63 -18.82 7.28
CA SER A 10 -1.08 -17.53 6.85
C SER A 10 -0.64 -16.82 8.13
N LEU A 11 0.67 -16.73 8.34
CA LEU A 11 1.23 -15.97 9.46
C LEU A 11 0.74 -14.52 9.33
N MET A 12 0.01 -14.06 10.34
CA MET A 12 -0.47 -12.68 10.45
C MET A 12 0.69 -11.71 10.24
N LYS A 13 0.49 -10.69 9.40
CA LYS A 13 1.49 -9.70 9.04
C LYS A 13 1.30 -8.42 9.85
N ASN A 14 2.43 -7.81 10.21
CA ASN A 14 2.44 -6.53 10.90
C ASN A 14 2.62 -5.40 9.87
N PHE A 15 1.72 -4.43 9.95
CA PHE A 15 1.71 -3.25 9.10
C PHE A 15 2.13 -2.01 9.87
N ALA A 16 2.83 -1.11 9.19
CA ALA A 16 2.98 0.28 9.56
C ALA A 16 2.17 1.14 8.57
N LEU A 17 1.45 2.15 9.05
CA LEU A 17 0.68 3.08 8.21
C LEU A 17 1.26 4.48 8.31
N ILE A 18 1.62 5.10 7.18
CA ILE A 18 2.08 6.48 7.09
C ILE A 18 1.02 7.32 6.38
N GLY A 19 0.61 8.43 7.02
CA GLY A 19 -0.49 9.27 6.57
C GLY A 19 -1.84 8.84 7.15
N ALA A 20 -1.85 8.51 8.44
CA ALA A 20 -3.00 7.90 9.12
C ALA A 20 -4.22 8.81 9.24
N ALA A 21 -4.07 10.14 9.27
CA ALA A 21 -5.16 11.12 9.27
C ALA A 21 -5.75 11.38 7.88
N GLY A 22 -5.14 10.83 6.83
CA GLY A 22 -5.56 11.06 5.45
C GLY A 22 -6.93 10.44 5.12
N TYR A 23 -7.64 11.04 4.15
CA TYR A 23 -8.97 10.61 3.71
C TYR A 23 -9.06 9.13 3.30
N VAL A 24 -7.99 8.57 2.73
CA VAL A 24 -7.98 7.18 2.27
C VAL A 24 -7.56 6.18 3.36
N SER A 25 -6.96 6.63 4.44
CA SER A 25 -6.39 5.79 5.49
C SER A 25 -7.37 4.83 6.17
N PRO A 26 -8.65 5.18 6.41
CA PRO A 26 -9.63 4.22 6.92
C PRO A 26 -9.83 3.01 6.00
N ARG A 27 -9.66 3.17 4.68
CA ARG A 27 -9.73 2.06 3.72
C ARG A 27 -8.54 1.12 3.84
N HIS A 28 -7.35 1.67 4.09
CA HIS A 28 -6.14 0.88 4.36
C HIS A 28 -6.30 0.09 5.67
N MET A 29 -6.72 0.75 6.76
CA MET A 29 -6.95 0.09 8.04
C MET A 29 -8.00 -1.02 7.92
N LYS A 30 -9.11 -0.74 7.22
CA LYS A 30 -10.12 -1.76 6.94
C LYS A 30 -9.56 -2.93 6.14
N ALA A 31 -8.79 -2.69 5.09
CA ALA A 31 -8.21 -3.73 4.26
C ALA A 31 -7.22 -4.61 5.05
N ILE A 32 -6.39 -4.01 5.89
CA ILE A 32 -5.48 -4.74 6.80
C ILE A 32 -6.30 -5.65 7.73
N LYS A 33 -7.40 -5.13 8.30
CA LYS A 33 -8.27 -5.88 9.20
C LYS A 33 -9.02 -7.02 8.49
N ASP A 34 -9.59 -6.74 7.31
CA ASP A 34 -10.34 -7.71 6.52
C ASP A 34 -9.47 -8.87 6.04
N THR A 35 -8.16 -8.67 5.94
CA THR A 35 -7.17 -9.70 5.58
C THR A 35 -6.54 -10.39 6.79
N SER A 36 -7.10 -10.19 8.00
CA SER A 36 -6.64 -10.79 9.25
C SER A 36 -5.19 -10.44 9.59
N ASN A 37 -4.78 -9.22 9.27
CA ASN A 37 -3.47 -8.68 9.60
C ASN A 37 -3.57 -7.61 10.69
N THR A 38 -2.43 -7.17 11.22
CA THR A 38 -2.35 -6.21 12.33
C THR A 38 -1.70 -4.91 11.87
N LEU A 39 -2.29 -3.79 12.27
CA LEU A 39 -1.63 -2.49 12.27
C LEU A 39 -0.85 -2.36 13.58
N ALA A 40 0.47 -2.43 13.51
CA ALA A 40 1.32 -2.34 14.69
C ALA A 40 1.64 -0.88 15.06
N VAL A 41 1.74 -0.01 14.07
CA VAL A 41 2.12 1.39 14.26
C VAL A 41 1.60 2.29 13.14
N ALA A 42 1.29 3.54 13.47
CA ALA A 42 0.88 4.56 12.52
C ALA A 42 1.64 5.86 12.75
N LEU A 43 1.77 6.64 11.66
CA LEU A 43 2.39 7.97 11.65
C LEU A 43 1.49 8.96 10.91
N ASP A 44 1.22 10.09 11.54
CA ASP A 44 0.69 11.29 10.89
C ASP A 44 1.04 12.52 11.73
N PRO A 45 1.47 13.65 11.15
CA PRO A 45 1.74 14.87 11.92
C PRO A 45 0.48 15.46 12.60
N ASN A 46 -0.70 15.07 12.14
CA ASN A 46 -1.97 15.43 12.77
C ASN A 46 -2.47 14.30 13.68
N ASP A 47 -3.08 14.65 14.79
CA ASP A 47 -3.69 13.67 15.69
C ASP A 47 -4.80 12.91 14.96
N SER A 48 -4.63 11.60 14.88
CA SER A 48 -5.58 10.67 14.24
C SER A 48 -5.95 9.48 15.16
N MET A 49 -5.65 9.57 16.45
CA MET A 49 -5.87 8.49 17.43
C MET A 49 -7.30 7.96 17.38
N GLY A 50 -8.33 8.82 17.36
CA GLY A 50 -9.72 8.37 17.37
C GLY A 50 -10.11 7.49 16.16
N ILE A 51 -9.52 7.70 15.00
CA ILE A 51 -9.72 6.84 13.83
C ILE A 51 -8.96 5.53 14.01
N ILE A 52 -7.72 5.59 14.47
CA ILE A 52 -6.88 4.40 14.68
C ILE A 52 -7.51 3.50 15.73
N ASP A 53 -7.94 4.04 16.84
CA ASP A 53 -8.58 3.30 17.95
C ASP A 53 -9.84 2.55 17.51
N SER A 54 -10.59 3.09 16.56
CA SER A 54 -11.78 2.40 16.03
C SER A 54 -11.47 1.12 15.23
N TYR A 55 -10.24 0.99 14.72
CA TYR A 55 -9.78 -0.18 13.97
C TYR A 55 -8.77 -1.02 14.75
N TYR A 56 -7.80 -0.37 15.40
CA TYR A 56 -6.63 -0.98 16.04
C TYR A 56 -6.22 -0.22 17.31
N PRO A 57 -6.96 -0.40 18.44
CA PRO A 57 -6.69 0.32 19.69
C PRO A 57 -5.31 0.03 20.29
N GLU A 58 -4.67 -1.08 19.89
CA GLU A 58 -3.35 -1.47 20.38
C GLU A 58 -2.20 -0.95 19.49
N ALA A 59 -2.50 -0.23 18.40
CA ALA A 59 -1.48 0.30 17.50
C ALA A 59 -0.76 1.49 18.15
N PHE A 60 0.57 1.51 18.06
CA PHE A 60 1.33 2.70 18.41
C PHE A 60 1.07 3.83 17.42
N PHE A 61 1.05 5.07 17.92
CA PHE A 61 0.86 6.24 17.07
C PHE A 61 1.94 7.30 17.36
N PHE A 62 2.47 7.87 16.29
CA PHE A 62 3.48 8.92 16.34
C PHE A 62 3.06 10.11 15.49
N THR A 63 3.37 11.32 15.97
CA THR A 63 3.23 12.55 15.19
C THR A 63 4.56 13.05 14.65
N ASP A 64 5.67 12.54 15.19
CA ASP A 64 7.04 12.86 14.77
C ASP A 64 7.68 11.71 14.00
N PHE A 65 8.33 12.03 12.86
CA PHE A 65 8.95 11.03 12.00
C PHE A 65 10.19 10.37 12.63
N GLU A 66 11.00 11.11 13.39
CA GLU A 66 12.22 10.55 13.98
C GLU A 66 11.89 9.60 15.15
N GLU A 67 10.85 9.89 15.92
CA GLU A 67 10.34 8.96 16.93
C GLU A 67 9.78 7.69 16.28
N PHE A 68 8.96 7.84 15.24
CA PHE A 68 8.46 6.71 14.44
C PHE A 68 9.60 5.85 13.88
N LYS A 69 10.60 6.47 13.27
CA LYS A 69 11.79 5.80 12.72
C LYS A 69 12.55 5.04 13.80
N THR A 70 12.69 5.63 14.98
CA THR A 70 13.33 4.99 16.14
C THR A 70 12.56 3.74 16.55
N PHE A 71 11.23 3.83 16.62
CA PHE A 71 10.36 2.68 16.89
C PHE A 71 10.53 1.59 15.83
N ILE A 72 10.48 1.93 14.54
CA ILE A 72 10.67 0.98 13.43
C ILE A 72 12.02 0.26 13.55
N ASN A 73 13.10 1.00 13.74
CA ASN A 73 14.44 0.42 13.86
C ASN A 73 14.56 -0.56 15.03
N LYS A 74 13.85 -0.30 16.13
CA LYS A 74 13.80 -1.21 17.28
C LYS A 74 12.94 -2.44 16.96
N SER A 75 11.80 -2.26 16.36
CA SER A 75 10.86 -3.33 15.99
C SER A 75 11.45 -4.33 15.01
N GLN A 76 12.24 -3.85 14.03
CA GLN A 76 12.88 -4.73 13.03
C GLN A 76 13.94 -5.67 13.62
N LYS A 77 14.43 -5.40 14.83
CA LYS A 77 15.36 -6.28 15.56
C LYS A 77 14.64 -7.41 16.31
N THR A 78 13.33 -7.34 16.45
CA THR A 78 12.51 -8.27 17.24
C THR A 78 11.52 -9.01 16.34
N GLN A 79 11.63 -10.34 16.21
CA GLN A 79 10.80 -11.16 15.32
C GLN A 79 9.28 -10.95 15.52
N LYS A 80 8.81 -10.81 16.77
CA LYS A 80 7.39 -10.64 17.10
C LYS A 80 6.81 -9.28 16.71
N GLN A 81 7.65 -8.25 16.60
CA GLN A 81 7.23 -6.86 16.32
C GLN A 81 7.72 -6.38 14.96
N LYS A 82 8.34 -7.27 14.19
CA LYS A 82 8.85 -6.93 12.87
C LYS A 82 7.73 -6.42 11.97
N ILE A 83 7.92 -5.27 11.37
CA ILE A 83 7.03 -4.73 10.36
C ILE A 83 7.30 -5.45 9.03
N ASP A 84 6.29 -6.10 8.49
CA ASP A 84 6.34 -6.80 7.20
C ASP A 84 6.03 -5.86 6.03
N TYR A 85 5.06 -4.94 6.23
CA TYR A 85 4.57 -4.03 5.20
C TYR A 85 4.42 -2.61 5.71
N PHE A 86 4.78 -1.65 4.87
CA PHE A 86 4.37 -0.26 5.03
C PHE A 86 3.21 0.04 4.09
N SER A 87 2.13 0.59 4.64
CA SER A 87 1.03 1.16 3.88
C SER A 87 1.22 2.67 3.83
N ILE A 88 1.41 3.25 2.64
CA ILE A 88 1.74 4.67 2.47
C ILE A 88 0.56 5.39 1.84
N ALA A 89 -0.03 6.30 2.61
CA ALA A 89 -1.16 7.15 2.26
C ALA A 89 -0.86 8.64 2.58
N SER A 90 0.41 8.99 2.70
CA SER A 90 0.90 10.34 2.92
C SER A 90 0.71 11.25 1.70
N PRO A 91 0.96 12.56 1.78
CA PRO A 91 0.94 13.44 0.62
C PRO A 91 1.89 12.97 -0.50
N ASN A 92 1.44 13.13 -1.75
CA ASN A 92 2.11 12.57 -2.93
C ASN A 92 3.61 12.90 -3.02
N TYR A 93 4.01 14.12 -2.62
CA TYR A 93 5.41 14.57 -2.67
C TYR A 93 6.33 13.87 -1.67
N LEU A 94 5.76 13.16 -0.67
CA LEU A 94 6.50 12.40 0.33
C LEU A 94 6.59 10.90 -0.02
N HIS A 95 5.88 10.42 -1.03
CA HIS A 95 5.84 8.98 -1.35
C HIS A 95 7.23 8.41 -1.57
N ALA A 96 8.05 9.02 -2.44
CA ALA A 96 9.39 8.52 -2.75
C ALA A 96 10.28 8.41 -1.50
N PHE A 97 10.19 9.38 -0.59
CA PHE A 97 10.92 9.38 0.68
C PHE A 97 10.45 8.23 1.58
N HIS A 98 9.14 8.11 1.81
CA HIS A 98 8.59 7.07 2.68
C HIS A 98 8.77 5.67 2.12
N ILE A 99 8.67 5.49 0.79
CA ILE A 99 8.97 4.22 0.12
C ILE A 99 10.43 3.82 0.37
N SER A 100 11.35 4.74 0.12
CA SER A 100 12.79 4.49 0.32
C SER A 100 13.12 4.12 1.77
N PHE A 101 12.50 4.81 2.73
CA PHE A 101 12.63 4.49 4.15
C PHE A 101 12.13 3.09 4.47
N ALA A 102 10.92 2.74 4.02
CA ALA A 102 10.28 1.46 4.28
C ALA A 102 11.09 0.27 3.72
N LEU A 103 11.52 0.36 2.44
CA LEU A 103 12.35 -0.66 1.81
C LEU A 103 13.67 -0.87 2.57
N LYS A 104 14.36 0.22 2.90
CA LYS A 104 15.62 0.18 3.68
C LYS A 104 15.43 -0.34 5.10
N SER A 105 14.23 -0.20 5.66
CA SER A 105 13.86 -0.82 6.93
C SER A 105 13.64 -2.34 6.81
N GLY A 106 13.66 -2.90 5.61
CA GLY A 106 13.49 -4.33 5.38
C GLY A 106 12.03 -4.79 5.29
N ALA A 107 11.10 -3.91 4.92
CA ALA A 107 9.68 -4.20 4.73
C ALA A 107 9.24 -3.96 3.28
N ASP A 108 8.22 -4.69 2.85
CA ASP A 108 7.54 -4.42 1.58
C ASP A 108 6.63 -3.19 1.70
N VAL A 109 6.27 -2.60 0.57
CA VAL A 109 5.51 -1.35 0.53
C VAL A 109 4.23 -1.49 -0.29
N ILE A 110 3.12 -0.98 0.25
CA ILE A 110 1.88 -0.73 -0.49
C ILE A 110 1.67 0.78 -0.48
N CYS A 111 1.70 1.42 -1.65
CA CYS A 111 1.65 2.87 -1.75
C CYS A 111 0.48 3.35 -2.60
N GLU A 112 -0.16 4.44 -2.15
CA GLU A 112 -1.20 5.14 -2.91
C GLU A 112 -0.63 5.75 -4.20
N LYS A 113 -1.55 6.00 -5.12
CA LYS A 113 -1.24 6.65 -6.40
C LYS A 113 -1.23 8.20 -6.24
N PRO A 114 -0.43 8.93 -7.02
CA PRO A 114 0.64 8.42 -7.88
C PRO A 114 1.79 7.86 -7.07
N LEU A 115 2.49 6.86 -7.59
CA LEU A 115 3.61 6.24 -6.85
C LEU A 115 4.71 7.26 -6.54
N VAL A 116 5.08 8.06 -7.52
CA VAL A 116 6.05 9.16 -7.43
C VAL A 116 5.58 10.34 -8.28
N LEU A 117 6.19 11.52 -8.08
CA LEU A 117 5.94 12.71 -8.90
C LEU A 117 7.03 12.94 -9.96
N LYS A 118 8.21 12.34 -9.79
CA LYS A 118 9.35 12.50 -10.69
C LYS A 118 9.78 11.13 -11.22
N PRO A 119 10.01 10.99 -12.55
CA PRO A 119 10.49 9.72 -13.13
C PRO A 119 11.77 9.19 -12.48
N GLU A 120 12.71 10.08 -12.14
CA GLU A 120 14.01 9.72 -11.56
C GLU A 120 13.87 9.01 -10.21
N ASP A 121 12.77 9.21 -9.49
CA ASP A 121 12.50 8.54 -8.23
C ASP A 121 12.11 7.06 -8.43
N LEU A 122 11.59 6.69 -9.62
CA LEU A 122 11.33 5.29 -9.95
C LEU A 122 12.63 4.49 -10.05
N ASP A 123 13.67 5.05 -10.67
CA ASP A 123 14.96 4.37 -10.82
C ASP A 123 15.63 4.17 -9.46
N LYS A 124 15.56 5.19 -8.58
CA LYS A 124 16.04 5.09 -7.19
C LYS A 124 15.31 4.00 -6.41
N ILE A 125 13.97 3.99 -6.48
CA ILE A 125 13.15 2.98 -5.79
C ILE A 125 13.50 1.59 -6.31
N LYS A 126 13.63 1.41 -7.63
CA LYS A 126 13.99 0.13 -8.24
C LYS A 126 15.38 -0.36 -7.80
N SER A 127 16.36 0.55 -7.66
CA SER A 127 17.68 0.22 -7.09
C SER A 127 17.53 -0.31 -5.67
N ILE A 128 16.77 0.39 -4.81
CA ILE A 128 16.56 -0.02 -3.42
C ILE A 128 15.80 -1.35 -3.33
N GLU A 129 14.79 -1.60 -4.20
CA GLU A 129 14.11 -2.90 -4.27
C GLU A 129 15.11 -4.05 -4.53
N ASN A 130 16.03 -3.84 -5.46
CA ASN A 130 17.06 -4.83 -5.79
C ASN A 130 18.06 -5.03 -4.64
N GLU A 131 18.51 -3.95 -3.99
CA GLU A 131 19.44 -3.97 -2.87
C GLU A 131 18.85 -4.66 -1.64
N THR A 132 17.57 -4.42 -1.36
CA THR A 132 16.91 -4.92 -0.13
C THR A 132 16.15 -6.23 -0.34
N ASN A 133 15.97 -6.66 -1.59
CA ASN A 133 15.07 -7.75 -1.98
C ASN A 133 13.63 -7.56 -1.46
N LYS A 134 13.18 -6.28 -1.43
CA LYS A 134 11.83 -5.88 -1.04
C LYS A 134 11.07 -5.33 -2.23
N LYS A 135 9.73 -5.26 -2.14
CA LYS A 135 8.87 -4.90 -3.25
C LYS A 135 7.96 -3.73 -2.92
N VAL A 136 7.67 -2.94 -3.95
CA VAL A 136 6.67 -1.88 -3.91
C VAL A 136 5.46 -2.25 -4.74
N TYR A 137 4.29 -2.15 -4.13
CA TYR A 137 2.98 -2.37 -4.75
C TYR A 137 2.23 -1.05 -4.81
N ASN A 138 1.92 -0.60 -6.02
CA ASN A 138 1.14 0.62 -6.21
C ASN A 138 -0.36 0.30 -6.24
N ILE A 139 -1.16 1.07 -5.53
CA ILE A 139 -2.62 0.93 -5.51
C ILE A 139 -3.22 1.49 -6.80
N LEU A 140 -3.67 0.61 -7.67
CA LEU A 140 -4.37 0.89 -8.92
C LEU A 140 -5.72 0.16 -8.92
N GLN A 141 -6.64 0.61 -8.08
CA GLN A 141 -7.87 -0.11 -7.75
C GLN A 141 -8.76 -0.45 -8.96
N LEU A 142 -8.75 0.38 -10.01
CA LEU A 142 -9.52 0.11 -11.23
C LEU A 142 -9.08 -1.17 -11.94
N ARG A 143 -7.81 -1.56 -11.83
CA ARG A 143 -7.30 -2.83 -12.39
C ARG A 143 -7.99 -4.06 -11.80
N LEU A 144 -8.53 -3.94 -10.59
CA LEU A 144 -9.21 -5.01 -9.86
C LEU A 144 -10.72 -4.98 -10.05
N HIS A 145 -11.26 -3.96 -10.72
CA HIS A 145 -12.71 -3.86 -10.96
C HIS A 145 -13.18 -5.07 -11.78
N PRO A 146 -14.28 -5.76 -11.37
CA PRO A 146 -14.73 -7.00 -12.02
C PRO A 146 -14.94 -6.85 -13.53
N THR A 147 -15.54 -5.73 -13.97
CA THR A 147 -15.79 -5.45 -15.39
C THR A 147 -14.47 -5.28 -16.16
N ILE A 148 -13.49 -4.57 -15.60
CA ILE A 148 -12.18 -4.39 -16.23
C ILE A 148 -11.43 -5.72 -16.35
N LYS A 149 -11.50 -6.57 -15.30
CA LYS A 149 -10.92 -7.92 -15.35
C LYS A 149 -11.57 -8.77 -16.44
N LYS A 150 -12.91 -8.83 -16.51
CA LYS A 150 -13.64 -9.56 -17.56
C LYS A 150 -13.28 -9.05 -18.96
N PHE A 151 -13.20 -7.73 -19.14
CA PHE A 151 -12.81 -7.14 -20.41
C PHE A 151 -11.38 -7.53 -20.81
N LYS A 152 -10.43 -7.42 -19.90
CA LYS A 152 -9.04 -7.84 -20.12
C LYS A 152 -8.93 -9.31 -20.50
N ASP A 153 -9.67 -10.19 -19.81
CA ASP A 153 -9.66 -11.62 -20.09
C ASP A 153 -10.26 -11.93 -21.48
N ARG A 154 -11.31 -11.20 -21.88
CA ARG A 154 -11.87 -11.32 -23.24
C ARG A 154 -10.87 -10.91 -24.30
N VAL A 155 -10.24 -9.76 -24.17
CA VAL A 155 -9.21 -9.25 -25.11
C VAL A 155 -8.06 -10.25 -25.22
N ARG A 156 -7.59 -10.78 -24.09
CA ARG A 156 -6.51 -11.78 -24.07
C ARG A 156 -6.87 -13.02 -24.88
N LYS A 157 -8.06 -13.62 -24.65
CA LYS A 157 -8.53 -14.80 -25.38
C LYS A 157 -8.67 -14.54 -26.88
N GLU A 158 -9.13 -13.34 -27.27
CA GLU A 158 -9.24 -12.98 -28.67
C GLU A 158 -7.85 -12.82 -29.34
N LEU A 159 -6.87 -12.27 -28.64
CA LEU A 159 -5.50 -12.15 -29.14
C LEU A 159 -4.76 -13.51 -29.23
N GLU A 160 -5.12 -14.46 -28.37
CA GLU A 160 -4.62 -15.86 -28.48
C GLU A 160 -5.12 -16.54 -29.79
N LEU A 161 -6.36 -16.23 -30.21
CA LEU A 161 -6.96 -16.76 -31.44
C LEU A 161 -6.56 -15.95 -32.68
N TYR A 162 -6.36 -14.65 -32.53
CA TYR A 162 -6.09 -13.70 -33.60
C TYR A 162 -4.94 -12.77 -33.21
N PRO A 163 -3.69 -13.21 -33.26
CA PRO A 163 -2.52 -12.44 -32.77
C PRO A 163 -2.34 -11.07 -33.47
N GLU A 164 -2.76 -10.97 -34.73
CA GLU A 164 -2.66 -9.74 -35.55
C GLU A 164 -3.76 -8.71 -35.23
N LYS A 165 -4.74 -9.09 -34.38
CA LYS A 165 -5.84 -8.18 -34.03
C LYS A 165 -5.35 -7.04 -33.15
N TYR A 166 -5.71 -5.82 -33.48
CA TYR A 166 -5.52 -4.67 -32.60
C TYR A 166 -6.85 -4.09 -32.17
N TYR A 167 -6.82 -3.32 -31.08
CA TYR A 167 -8.00 -2.69 -30.50
C TYR A 167 -7.77 -1.20 -30.38
N GLU A 168 -8.76 -0.42 -30.80
CA GLU A 168 -8.89 0.98 -30.45
C GLU A 168 -9.81 1.06 -29.21
N ILE A 169 -9.37 1.77 -28.17
CA ILE A 169 -10.09 1.86 -26.89
C ILE A 169 -10.27 3.33 -26.54
N ASP A 170 -11.52 3.78 -26.54
CA ASP A 170 -11.91 5.06 -25.99
C ASP A 170 -12.29 4.90 -24.52
N LEU A 171 -11.54 5.54 -23.62
CA LEU A 171 -11.84 5.53 -22.19
C LEU A 171 -12.31 6.92 -21.74
N THR A 172 -13.58 7.04 -21.42
CA THR A 172 -14.14 8.23 -20.78
C THR A 172 -14.29 7.99 -19.28
N TYR A 173 -13.59 8.80 -18.47
CA TYR A 173 -13.66 8.75 -17.02
C TYR A 173 -14.23 10.07 -16.48
N ILE A 174 -15.47 10.01 -15.98
CA ILE A 174 -16.18 11.16 -15.41
C ILE A 174 -16.23 10.98 -13.89
N THR A 175 -15.70 11.95 -13.15
CA THR A 175 -15.72 11.92 -11.69
C THR A 175 -16.02 13.31 -11.11
N GLY A 176 -16.90 13.35 -10.11
CA GLY A 176 -17.09 14.56 -9.31
C GLY A 176 -15.90 14.79 -8.36
N ARG A 177 -15.54 16.04 -8.16
CA ARG A 177 -14.51 16.44 -7.19
C ARG A 177 -15.16 17.26 -6.07
N GLY A 178 -14.92 16.87 -4.83
CA GLY A 178 -15.36 17.66 -3.67
C GLY A 178 -14.46 18.87 -3.43
N LYS A 179 -14.89 19.78 -2.58
CA LYS A 179 -14.13 20.99 -2.21
C LYS A 179 -12.72 20.66 -1.69
N TRP A 180 -12.56 19.56 -0.99
CA TRP A 180 -11.28 19.07 -0.49
C TRP A 180 -10.20 18.95 -1.58
N PHE A 181 -10.60 18.55 -2.80
CA PHE A 181 -9.66 18.40 -3.91
C PHE A 181 -8.99 19.73 -4.28
N PHE A 182 -9.72 20.83 -4.18
CA PHE A 182 -9.21 22.18 -4.51
C PHE A 182 -8.51 22.86 -3.33
N ALA A 183 -8.71 22.35 -2.12
CA ALA A 183 -8.14 22.94 -0.89
C ALA A 183 -6.90 22.19 -0.39
N SER A 184 -6.56 21.02 -0.92
CA SER A 184 -5.49 20.15 -0.43
C SER A 184 -4.18 20.23 -1.23
N TRP A 185 -4.09 21.22 -2.14
CA TRP A 185 -2.90 21.42 -3.00
C TRP A 185 -2.23 22.73 -2.75
#